data_fe44963233bfb91153bbb7e400744672
#
_entry.id   fe44963233bfb91153bbb7e400744672
#
_cell.length_a   1.000
_cell.length_b   1.000
_cell.length_c   1.000
_cell.angle_alpha   90.00
_cell.angle_beta   90.00
_cell.angle_gamma   90.00
#
_symmetry.space_group_name_H-M   'P 1'
#
loop_
_entity.id
_entity.type
_entity.pdbx_description
1 polymer ?
#
loop_
_entity_poly.entity_id
_entity_poly.type
_entity_poly.pdbx_seq_one_letter_code
_entity_poly.pdbx_strand_id
1 'polypeptide(L)'
;LSRTTESIMSLSREFAPASVGLAIIWAAVGLVWLGWELAVAETWSDVSLVLPTIGGVFAAGFGAQLLIGALTYLVPSVMGGGPSVVRAGQSALHKWTTFRLVVPNLAIILWLLPTPSWVKVFVTSVGAVAMATFLPLLVIGSIRSAKALRLVREGEKPEPPAEQKAWTGGGLIAGLAAVMLAVTGGVALDPGAVGIATAGGSSTAAVAATGNTTRVEITVEGMFYVPNRVEVPAGDQLIIDFVNTGDDVHDLVVGDVRSPRLSPGDSFELDAGIIGADVEAYCSVAGHRQMGMTLDIVAVGGAAAEPGHHGAAAPDLIPAVPDAELTDYVDPVLPPLTDETVRRHRIVVTEVPLEVAPGLWQTRWTFNGESVGPTLHGRVGDVFEITLVNDGTI
;
A
#
# COMPACT_ATOMS: atom_id res chain seq x y z
N LEU A 1 15.05 3.14 47.00
CA LEU A 1 15.30 3.54 45.58
C LEU A 1 15.83 2.37 44.74
N SER A 2 16.69 1.45 45.26
CA SER A 2 17.27 0.36 44.46
C SER A 2 16.26 -0.74 44.06
N ARG A 3 15.37 -1.13 44.98
CA ARG A 3 14.35 -2.16 44.69
C ARG A 3 13.29 -1.70 43.68
N THR A 4 12.91 -0.42 43.66
CA THR A 4 11.95 0.13 42.72
C THR A 4 12.56 0.24 41.33
N THR A 5 13.83 0.66 41.22
CA THR A 5 14.55 0.71 39.93
C THR A 5 14.83 -0.67 39.35
N GLU A 6 15.17 -1.67 40.17
CA GLU A 6 15.31 -3.07 39.74
C GLU A 6 13.96 -3.66 39.28
N SER A 7 12.85 -3.35 39.96
CA SER A 7 11.50 -3.76 39.54
C SER A 7 11.10 -3.10 38.21
N ILE A 8 11.36 -1.84 38.01
CA ILE A 8 11.06 -1.13 36.74
C ILE A 8 11.94 -1.69 35.61
N MET A 9 13.24 -1.93 35.87
CA MET A 9 14.14 -2.56 34.88
C MET A 9 13.81 -4.02 34.58
N SER A 10 13.26 -4.76 35.54
CA SER A 10 12.80 -6.13 35.29
C SER A 10 11.49 -6.17 34.47
N LEU A 11 10.57 -5.25 34.72
CA LEU A 11 9.34 -5.06 33.93
C LEU A 11 9.65 -4.75 32.46
N SER A 12 10.74 -4.02 32.16
CA SER A 12 11.16 -3.70 30.79
C SER A 12 11.77 -4.90 30.04
N ARG A 13 12.02 -6.03 30.69
CA ARG A 13 12.61 -7.23 30.07
C ARG A 13 11.60 -8.19 29.49
N GLU A 14 10.33 -8.08 29.87
CA GLU A 14 9.25 -8.90 29.34
C GLU A 14 8.57 -8.23 28.14
N PHE A 15 8.01 -9.01 27.22
CA PHE A 15 7.38 -8.49 26.01
C PHE A 15 6.17 -7.59 26.34
N ALA A 16 5.27 -8.06 27.22
CA ALA A 16 4.02 -7.36 27.48
C ALA A 16 4.22 -5.93 28.04
N PRO A 17 4.97 -5.72 29.15
CA PRO A 17 5.19 -4.37 29.67
C PRO A 17 6.02 -3.49 28.74
N ALA A 18 6.99 -4.07 28.00
CA ALA A 18 7.77 -3.32 27.02
C ALA A 18 6.92 -2.87 25.82
N SER A 19 6.04 -3.73 25.31
CA SER A 19 5.11 -3.41 24.22
C SER A 19 4.13 -2.30 24.64
N VAL A 20 3.54 -2.42 25.84
CA VAL A 20 2.64 -1.39 26.39
C VAL A 20 3.38 -0.07 26.62
N GLY A 21 4.61 -0.10 27.12
CA GLY A 21 5.44 1.09 27.31
C GLY A 21 5.71 1.82 25.98
N LEU A 22 6.09 1.08 24.94
CA LEU A 22 6.28 1.64 23.60
C LEU A 22 4.98 2.18 23.01
N ALA A 23 3.86 1.47 23.23
CA ALA A 23 2.55 1.95 22.81
C ALA A 23 2.21 3.32 23.43
N ILE A 24 2.45 3.50 24.73
CA ILE A 24 2.23 4.79 25.41
C ILE A 24 3.13 5.88 24.84
N ILE A 25 4.38 5.55 24.51
CA ILE A 25 5.29 6.52 23.87
C ILE A 25 4.73 6.96 22.51
N TRP A 26 4.28 6.02 21.67
CA TRP A 26 3.68 6.36 20.38
C TRP A 26 2.38 7.14 20.52
N ALA A 27 1.55 6.85 21.54
CA ALA A 27 0.36 7.66 21.82
C ALA A 27 0.75 9.10 22.18
N ALA A 28 1.77 9.27 23.02
CA ALA A 28 2.25 10.60 23.39
C ALA A 28 2.82 11.36 22.17
N VAL A 29 3.62 10.69 21.33
CA VAL A 29 4.14 11.26 20.07
C VAL A 29 3.00 11.69 19.16
N GLY A 30 2.00 10.82 18.93
CA GLY A 30 0.86 11.14 18.08
C GLY A 30 0.01 12.30 18.61
N LEU A 31 -0.22 12.36 19.94
CA LEU A 31 -0.96 13.46 20.56
C LEU A 31 -0.21 14.79 20.50
N VAL A 32 1.10 14.78 20.74
CA VAL A 32 1.92 15.99 20.62
C VAL A 32 1.95 16.48 19.18
N TRP A 33 2.09 15.57 18.22
CA TRP A 33 2.06 15.91 16.81
C TRP A 33 0.70 16.50 16.40
N LEU A 34 -0.40 15.83 16.75
CA LEU A 34 -1.75 16.35 16.48
C LEU A 34 -1.97 17.73 17.11
N GLY A 35 -1.54 17.89 18.36
CA GLY A 35 -1.63 19.18 19.06
C GLY A 35 -0.82 20.28 18.37
N TRP A 36 0.35 19.95 17.84
CA TRP A 36 1.17 20.87 17.04
C TRP A 36 0.46 21.27 15.76
N GLU A 37 -0.04 20.30 14.97
CA GLU A 37 -0.74 20.60 13.72
C GLU A 37 -1.98 21.49 13.97
N LEU A 38 -2.77 21.17 15.00
CA LEU A 38 -3.92 22.01 15.37
C LEU A 38 -3.54 23.43 15.82
N ALA A 39 -2.32 23.63 16.32
CA ALA A 39 -1.84 24.94 16.76
C ALA A 39 -1.29 25.80 15.61
N VAL A 40 -0.75 25.18 14.55
CA VAL A 40 -0.08 25.88 13.45
C VAL A 40 -0.90 25.92 12.16
N ALA A 41 -1.90 25.05 11.99
CA ALA A 41 -2.73 25.01 10.80
C ALA A 41 -3.56 26.29 10.65
N GLU A 42 -3.56 26.86 9.47
CA GLU A 42 -4.39 28.01 9.13
C GLU A 42 -5.80 27.60 8.75
N THR A 43 -5.94 26.41 8.16
CA THR A 43 -7.22 25.86 7.69
C THR A 43 -7.42 24.44 8.18
N TRP A 44 -8.69 23.98 8.19
CA TRP A 44 -9.02 22.59 8.50
C TRP A 44 -8.50 21.61 7.42
N SER A 45 -8.31 22.09 6.20
CA SER A 45 -7.71 21.33 5.10
C SER A 45 -6.28 20.91 5.43
N ASP A 46 -5.46 21.80 6.02
CA ASP A 46 -4.07 21.50 6.37
C ASP A 46 -3.98 20.36 7.39
N VAL A 47 -4.87 20.38 8.39
CA VAL A 47 -4.96 19.28 9.38
C VAL A 47 -5.36 17.97 8.71
N SER A 48 -6.30 18.01 7.77
CA SER A 48 -6.81 16.80 7.10
C SER A 48 -5.75 16.08 6.30
N LEU A 49 -4.76 16.76 5.74
CA LEU A 49 -3.63 16.17 5.00
C LEU A 49 -2.72 15.30 5.87
N VAL A 50 -2.54 15.64 7.14
CA VAL A 50 -1.63 14.91 8.05
C VAL A 50 -2.36 13.86 8.90
N LEU A 51 -3.69 13.93 9.00
CA LEU A 51 -4.49 12.98 9.79
C LEU A 51 -4.27 11.51 9.43
N PRO A 52 -4.17 11.08 8.15
CA PRO A 52 -3.91 9.68 7.81
C PRO A 52 -2.57 9.19 8.36
N THR A 53 -1.54 10.04 8.32
CA THR A 53 -0.20 9.74 8.85
C THR A 53 -0.23 9.59 10.37
N ILE A 54 -0.84 10.54 11.08
CA ILE A 54 -1.03 10.48 12.53
C ILE A 54 -1.88 9.26 12.90
N GLY A 55 -2.94 8.98 12.15
CA GLY A 55 -3.80 7.79 12.31
C GLY A 55 -3.02 6.49 12.18
N GLY A 56 -2.08 6.40 11.23
CA GLY A 56 -1.17 5.27 11.07
C GLY A 56 -0.28 5.05 12.31
N VAL A 57 0.26 6.12 12.89
CA VAL A 57 1.04 6.06 14.15
C VAL A 57 0.16 5.56 15.31
N PHE A 58 -1.06 6.07 15.44
CA PHE A 58 -2.00 5.58 16.46
C PHE A 58 -2.39 4.13 16.25
N ALA A 59 -2.66 3.70 15.03
CA ALA A 59 -3.08 2.34 14.74
C ALA A 59 -1.95 1.33 14.98
N ALA A 60 -0.78 1.54 14.40
CA ALA A 60 0.35 0.59 14.47
C ALA A 60 1.21 0.81 15.73
N GLY A 61 1.52 2.06 16.06
CA GLY A 61 2.40 2.40 17.17
C GLY A 61 1.71 2.23 18.52
N PHE A 62 0.49 2.73 18.67
CA PHE A 62 -0.25 2.64 19.92
C PHE A 62 -1.19 1.44 19.94
N GLY A 63 -2.24 1.43 19.11
CA GLY A 63 -3.34 0.47 19.22
C GLY A 63 -2.90 -0.99 19.11
N ALA A 64 -2.17 -1.33 18.04
CA ALA A 64 -1.72 -2.71 17.82
C ALA A 64 -0.74 -3.18 18.90
N GLN A 65 0.24 -2.35 19.28
CA GLN A 65 1.23 -2.72 20.30
C GLN A 65 0.59 -2.84 21.69
N LEU A 66 -0.34 -1.95 22.04
CA LEU A 66 -1.10 -2.03 23.29
C LEU A 66 -1.93 -3.32 23.34
N LEU A 67 -2.68 -3.61 22.27
CA LEU A 67 -3.53 -4.78 22.18
C LEU A 67 -2.71 -6.08 22.30
N ILE A 68 -1.65 -6.21 21.51
CA ILE A 68 -0.77 -7.40 21.53
C ILE A 68 -0.09 -7.56 22.90
N GLY A 69 0.39 -6.46 23.48
CA GLY A 69 0.99 -6.45 24.81
C GLY A 69 0.01 -6.89 25.89
N ALA A 70 -1.19 -6.32 25.90
CA ALA A 70 -2.24 -6.66 26.85
C ALA A 70 -2.71 -8.12 26.71
N LEU A 71 -2.97 -8.60 25.50
CA LEU A 71 -3.40 -9.98 25.24
C LEU A 71 -2.31 -11.00 25.61
N THR A 72 -1.04 -10.67 25.47
CA THR A 72 0.08 -11.52 25.91
C THR A 72 0.00 -11.85 27.40
N TYR A 73 -0.52 -10.92 28.21
CA TYR A 73 -0.71 -11.10 29.64
C TYR A 73 -2.09 -11.64 29.99
N LEU A 74 -3.14 -11.07 29.39
CA LEU A 74 -4.54 -11.37 29.77
C LEU A 74 -4.96 -12.78 29.38
N VAL A 75 -4.62 -13.26 28.17
CA VAL A 75 -5.10 -14.56 27.69
C VAL A 75 -4.68 -15.72 28.60
N PRO A 76 -3.39 -15.88 28.96
CA PRO A 76 -3.02 -16.93 29.91
C PRO A 76 -3.64 -16.73 31.28
N SER A 77 -3.86 -15.50 31.74
CA SER A 77 -4.42 -15.20 33.06
C SER A 77 -5.89 -15.58 33.17
N VAL A 78 -6.69 -15.35 32.12
CA VAL A 78 -8.13 -15.71 32.09
C VAL A 78 -8.35 -17.22 32.04
N MET A 79 -7.40 -18.00 31.55
CA MET A 79 -7.54 -19.48 31.54
C MET A 79 -7.56 -20.11 32.96
N GLY A 80 -7.18 -19.39 33.98
CA GLY A 80 -7.19 -19.84 35.36
C GLY A 80 -6.13 -20.91 35.69
N GLY A 81 -6.28 -21.63 36.81
CA GLY A 81 -5.36 -22.71 37.19
C GLY A 81 -4.11 -22.26 37.97
N GLY A 82 -4.02 -20.97 38.27
CA GLY A 82 -2.95 -20.41 39.08
C GLY A 82 -1.66 -20.05 38.35
N PRO A 83 -0.62 -19.61 39.08
CA PRO A 83 0.59 -19.04 38.49
C PRO A 83 1.40 -19.98 37.59
N SER A 84 1.31 -21.28 37.79
CA SER A 84 2.01 -22.28 36.95
C SER A 84 1.41 -22.37 35.55
N VAL A 85 0.09 -22.30 35.43
CA VAL A 85 -0.64 -22.32 34.17
C VAL A 85 -0.37 -21.03 33.38
N VAL A 86 -0.43 -19.89 34.05
CA VAL A 86 -0.13 -18.58 33.45
C VAL A 86 1.30 -18.55 32.88
N ARG A 87 2.31 -18.97 33.68
CA ARG A 87 3.70 -19.04 33.24
C ARG A 87 3.91 -19.96 32.05
N ALA A 88 3.21 -21.10 31.99
CA ALA A 88 3.28 -22.03 30.87
C ALA A 88 2.84 -21.36 29.55
N GLY A 89 1.75 -20.63 29.56
CA GLY A 89 1.28 -19.86 28.38
C GLY A 89 2.21 -18.72 28.01
N GLN A 90 2.57 -17.91 28.98
CA GLN A 90 3.48 -16.77 28.78
C GLN A 90 4.82 -17.20 28.19
N SER A 91 5.34 -18.38 28.52
CA SER A 91 6.60 -18.89 27.98
C SER A 91 6.63 -18.99 26.44
N ALA A 92 5.48 -19.19 25.79
CA ALA A 92 5.38 -19.14 24.34
C ALA A 92 5.29 -17.70 23.83
N LEU A 93 4.48 -16.88 24.49
CA LEU A 93 4.19 -15.50 24.07
C LEU A 93 5.39 -14.56 24.24
N HIS A 94 6.34 -14.89 25.09
CA HIS A 94 7.61 -14.15 25.24
C HIS A 94 8.70 -14.53 24.23
N LYS A 95 8.41 -15.48 23.30
CA LYS A 95 9.38 -15.81 22.26
C LYS A 95 9.61 -14.63 21.31
N TRP A 96 10.86 -14.50 20.86
CA TRP A 96 11.29 -13.45 19.93
C TRP A 96 10.98 -12.01 20.37
N THR A 97 10.95 -11.76 21.68
CA THR A 97 10.63 -10.45 22.28
C THR A 97 11.40 -9.31 21.60
N THR A 98 12.73 -9.42 21.51
CA THR A 98 13.57 -8.37 20.91
C THR A 98 13.19 -8.10 19.46
N PHE A 99 13.04 -9.17 18.65
CA PHE A 99 12.64 -9.03 17.23
C PHE A 99 11.26 -8.34 17.12
N ARG A 100 10.28 -8.79 17.88
CA ARG A 100 8.89 -8.30 17.86
C ARG A 100 8.73 -6.88 18.39
N LEU A 101 9.66 -6.38 19.18
CA LEU A 101 9.68 -4.99 19.64
C LEU A 101 10.46 -4.10 18.69
N VAL A 102 11.62 -4.54 18.21
CA VAL A 102 12.51 -3.71 17.40
C VAL A 102 11.94 -3.49 16.00
N VAL A 103 11.51 -4.56 15.33
CA VAL A 103 11.12 -4.49 13.91
C VAL A 103 9.92 -3.55 13.67
N PRO A 104 8.79 -3.68 14.39
CA PRO A 104 7.65 -2.78 14.16
C PRO A 104 7.98 -1.33 14.48
N ASN A 105 8.73 -1.06 15.53
CA ASN A 105 9.06 0.31 15.92
C ASN A 105 10.04 0.97 14.94
N LEU A 106 11.04 0.24 14.44
CA LEU A 106 11.89 0.72 13.35
C LEU A 106 11.11 0.91 12.04
N ALA A 107 10.17 0.02 11.74
CA ALA A 107 9.31 0.17 10.57
C ALA A 107 8.49 1.46 10.62
N ILE A 108 7.88 1.79 11.77
CA ILE A 108 7.14 3.05 11.95
C ILE A 108 8.07 4.25 11.79
N ILE A 109 9.26 4.22 12.41
CA ILE A 109 10.24 5.32 12.29
C ILE A 109 10.65 5.51 10.82
N LEU A 110 11.01 4.44 10.11
CA LEU A 110 11.41 4.52 8.70
C LEU A 110 10.27 4.97 7.79
N TRP A 111 9.03 4.59 8.13
CA TRP A 111 7.85 5.04 7.39
C TRP A 111 7.59 6.55 7.55
N LEU A 112 7.89 7.12 8.71
CA LEU A 112 7.78 8.56 8.98
C LEU A 112 8.89 9.39 8.33
N LEU A 113 10.03 8.76 8.01
CA LEU A 113 11.13 9.43 7.34
C LEU A 113 10.82 9.64 5.84
N PRO A 114 11.47 10.62 5.18
CA PRO A 114 11.35 10.86 3.74
C PRO A 114 12.08 9.77 2.94
N THR A 115 11.63 8.52 3.07
CA THR A 115 12.17 7.36 2.35
C THR A 115 11.36 7.07 1.09
N PRO A 116 11.96 6.41 0.07
CA PRO A 116 11.26 6.00 -1.15
C PRO A 116 10.02 5.15 -0.86
N SER A 117 9.01 5.22 -1.74
CA SER A 117 7.72 4.51 -1.55
C SER A 117 7.90 3.01 -1.38
N TRP A 118 8.77 2.39 -2.19
CA TRP A 118 9.03 0.95 -2.09
C TRP A 118 9.69 0.57 -0.78
N VAL A 119 10.57 1.42 -0.23
CA VAL A 119 11.14 1.22 1.12
C VAL A 119 10.02 1.24 2.15
N LYS A 120 9.09 2.21 2.07
CA LYS A 120 7.93 2.28 2.98
C LYS A 120 7.06 1.01 2.92
N VAL A 121 6.77 0.51 1.71
CA VAL A 121 6.00 -0.74 1.51
C VAL A 121 6.71 -1.93 2.16
N PHE A 122 8.01 -2.12 1.90
CA PHE A 122 8.74 -3.26 2.45
C PHE A 122 8.89 -3.21 3.98
N VAL A 123 9.26 -2.06 4.53
CA VAL A 123 9.43 -1.94 5.99
C VAL A 123 8.10 -2.10 6.73
N THR A 124 7.00 -1.58 6.17
CA THR A 124 5.65 -1.77 6.73
C THR A 124 5.24 -3.24 6.68
N SER A 125 5.50 -3.91 5.57
CA SER A 125 5.19 -5.35 5.42
C SER A 125 5.96 -6.19 6.43
N VAL A 126 7.27 -5.97 6.60
CA VAL A 126 8.09 -6.67 7.59
C VAL A 126 7.62 -6.35 9.02
N GLY A 127 7.28 -5.10 9.31
CA GLY A 127 6.69 -4.68 10.58
C GLY A 127 5.38 -5.40 10.89
N ALA A 128 4.48 -5.47 9.91
CA ALA A 128 3.20 -6.17 10.03
C ALA A 128 3.39 -7.68 10.25
N VAL A 129 4.30 -8.33 9.52
CA VAL A 129 4.65 -9.75 9.71
C VAL A 129 5.21 -9.98 11.11
N ALA A 130 6.08 -9.10 11.61
CA ALA A 130 6.62 -9.21 12.97
C ALA A 130 5.51 -9.13 14.03
N MET A 131 4.54 -8.23 13.87
CA MET A 131 3.35 -8.16 14.74
C MET A 131 2.47 -9.41 14.59
N ALA A 132 2.23 -9.88 13.38
CA ALA A 132 1.39 -11.05 13.10
C ALA A 132 1.95 -12.35 13.71
N THR A 133 3.26 -12.43 14.03
CA THR A 133 3.83 -13.56 14.77
C THR A 133 3.15 -13.78 16.13
N PHE A 134 2.47 -12.76 16.65
CA PHE A 134 1.65 -12.89 17.86
C PHE A 134 0.59 -13.98 17.74
N LEU A 135 -0.07 -14.11 16.59
CA LEU A 135 -1.17 -15.05 16.40
C LEU A 135 -0.75 -16.51 16.59
N PRO A 136 0.28 -17.03 15.91
CA PRO A 136 0.74 -18.41 16.16
C PRO A 136 1.27 -18.59 17.59
N LEU A 137 1.93 -17.58 18.16
CA LEU A 137 2.41 -17.66 19.54
C LEU A 137 1.26 -17.65 20.55
N LEU A 138 0.17 -16.96 20.27
CA LEU A 138 -1.06 -16.98 21.07
C LEU A 138 -1.67 -18.38 21.10
N VAL A 139 -1.79 -19.03 19.93
CA VAL A 139 -2.29 -20.41 19.83
C VAL A 139 -1.39 -21.37 20.62
N ILE A 140 -0.08 -21.31 20.42
CA ILE A 140 0.88 -22.14 21.14
C ILE A 140 0.82 -21.87 22.65
N GLY A 141 0.71 -20.62 23.07
CA GLY A 141 0.57 -20.22 24.46
C GLY A 141 -0.70 -20.77 25.10
N SER A 142 -1.84 -20.65 24.40
CA SER A 142 -3.12 -21.19 24.85
C SER A 142 -3.09 -22.71 25.00
N ILE A 143 -2.49 -23.42 24.05
CA ILE A 143 -2.31 -24.89 24.14
C ILE A 143 -1.45 -25.28 25.36
N ARG A 144 -0.35 -24.54 25.61
CA ARG A 144 0.52 -24.79 26.77
C ARG A 144 -0.21 -24.54 28.09
N SER A 145 -0.97 -23.45 28.20
CA SER A 145 -1.80 -23.17 29.36
C SER A 145 -2.85 -24.25 29.58
N ALA A 146 -3.55 -24.70 28.53
CA ALA A 146 -4.55 -25.75 28.60
C ALA A 146 -3.93 -27.08 29.08
N LYS A 147 -2.75 -27.45 28.56
CA LYS A 147 -2.01 -28.65 29.02
C LYS A 147 -1.61 -28.55 30.48
N ALA A 148 -1.06 -27.40 30.89
CA ALA A 148 -0.68 -27.18 32.30
C ALA A 148 -1.91 -27.19 33.23
N LEU A 149 -3.04 -26.64 32.82
CA LEU A 149 -4.29 -26.66 33.56
C LEU A 149 -4.81 -28.10 33.76
N ARG A 150 -4.68 -28.94 32.74
CA ARG A 150 -5.05 -30.34 32.82
C ARG A 150 -4.21 -31.09 33.89
N LEU A 151 -2.88 -30.91 33.86
CA LEU A 151 -1.98 -31.50 34.87
C LEU A 151 -2.34 -31.05 36.28
N VAL A 152 -2.61 -29.75 36.49
CA VAL A 152 -3.04 -29.23 37.81
C VAL A 152 -4.34 -29.88 38.27
N ARG A 153 -5.32 -30.13 37.36
CA ARG A 153 -6.58 -30.82 37.69
C ARG A 153 -6.37 -32.31 38.04
N GLU A 154 -5.35 -32.92 37.46
CA GLU A 154 -4.95 -34.31 37.76
C GLU A 154 -4.09 -34.41 39.05
N GLY A 155 -3.85 -33.27 39.72
CA GLY A 155 -3.05 -33.21 40.97
C GLY A 155 -1.54 -33.17 40.74
N GLU A 156 -1.11 -33.05 39.48
CA GLU A 156 0.29 -32.97 39.09
C GLU A 156 0.78 -31.51 39.08
N LYS A 157 2.06 -31.31 39.35
CA LYS A 157 2.68 -29.98 39.23
C LYS A 157 3.26 -29.82 37.81
N PRO A 158 2.81 -28.82 37.01
CA PRO A 158 3.43 -28.53 35.74
C PRO A 158 4.90 -28.18 35.96
N GLU A 159 5.76 -28.68 35.06
CA GLU A 159 7.19 -28.35 35.07
C GLU A 159 7.36 -26.83 34.76
N PRO A 160 8.17 -26.12 35.57
CA PRO A 160 8.38 -24.70 35.31
C PRO A 160 9.01 -24.51 33.92
N PRO A 161 8.50 -23.58 33.09
CA PRO A 161 9.10 -23.32 31.79
C PRO A 161 10.55 -22.85 31.98
N ALA A 162 11.43 -23.27 31.05
CA ALA A 162 12.81 -22.80 31.05
C ALA A 162 12.87 -21.26 31.02
N GLU A 163 13.77 -20.71 31.81
CA GLU A 163 13.96 -19.26 31.88
C GLU A 163 14.36 -18.71 30.53
N GLN A 164 13.55 -17.82 29.97
CA GLN A 164 13.80 -17.22 28.67
C GLN A 164 14.44 -15.85 28.86
N LYS A 165 15.60 -15.65 28.25
CA LYS A 165 16.19 -14.29 28.15
C LYS A 165 15.30 -13.47 27.20
N ALA A 166 14.62 -12.46 27.74
CA ALA A 166 13.73 -11.58 26.96
C ALA A 166 14.50 -10.80 25.87
N TRP A 167 15.66 -10.29 26.22
CA TRP A 167 16.53 -9.56 25.29
C TRP A 167 17.69 -10.45 24.86
N THR A 168 17.72 -10.84 23.59
CA THR A 168 18.80 -11.64 23.00
C THR A 168 19.51 -10.84 21.92
N GLY A 169 20.84 -10.85 21.92
CA GLY A 169 21.64 -10.24 20.84
C GLY A 169 21.25 -10.81 19.45
N GLY A 170 20.97 -12.12 19.39
CA GLY A 170 20.49 -12.76 18.17
C GLY A 170 19.15 -12.21 17.67
N GLY A 171 18.21 -11.94 18.57
CA GLY A 171 16.91 -11.32 18.21
C GLY A 171 17.08 -9.89 17.70
N LEU A 172 18.01 -9.12 18.26
CA LEU A 172 18.33 -7.78 17.79
C LEU A 172 18.96 -7.83 16.39
N ILE A 173 19.97 -8.68 16.20
CA ILE A 173 20.63 -8.85 14.91
C ILE A 173 19.64 -9.31 13.83
N ALA A 174 18.78 -10.28 14.15
CA ALA A 174 17.74 -10.74 13.22
C ALA A 174 16.74 -9.63 12.86
N GLY A 175 16.33 -8.82 13.84
CA GLY A 175 15.45 -7.68 13.61
C GLY A 175 16.08 -6.60 12.72
N LEU A 176 17.31 -6.22 13.02
CA LEU A 176 18.06 -5.25 12.20
C LEU A 176 18.31 -5.80 10.79
N ALA A 177 18.68 -7.08 10.65
CA ALA A 177 18.86 -7.70 9.34
C ALA A 177 17.58 -7.72 8.52
N ALA A 178 16.42 -8.03 9.14
CA ALA A 178 15.13 -8.01 8.46
C ALA A 178 14.76 -6.60 7.96
N VAL A 179 14.99 -5.57 8.77
CA VAL A 179 14.75 -4.18 8.36
C VAL A 179 15.74 -3.76 7.26
N MET A 180 17.02 -4.11 7.39
CA MET A 180 18.01 -3.81 6.35
C MET A 180 17.68 -4.48 5.01
N LEU A 181 17.21 -5.74 5.02
CA LEU A 181 16.76 -6.43 3.82
C LEU A 181 15.51 -5.76 3.22
N ALA A 182 14.60 -5.26 4.04
CA ALA A 182 13.44 -4.51 3.58
C ALA A 182 13.86 -3.19 2.91
N VAL A 183 14.77 -2.45 3.52
CA VAL A 183 15.31 -1.19 2.95
C VAL A 183 16.04 -1.46 1.64
N THR A 184 16.96 -2.43 1.62
CA THR A 184 17.71 -2.76 0.40
C THR A 184 16.82 -3.28 -0.72
N GLY A 185 15.80 -4.10 -0.39
CA GLY A 185 14.80 -4.56 -1.35
C GLY A 185 13.99 -3.40 -1.93
N GLY A 186 13.56 -2.45 -1.10
CA GLY A 186 12.85 -1.26 -1.55
C GLY A 186 13.70 -0.34 -2.43
N VAL A 187 14.97 -0.15 -2.08
CA VAL A 187 15.92 0.63 -2.90
C VAL A 187 16.23 -0.08 -4.23
N ALA A 188 16.32 -1.42 -4.23
CA ALA A 188 16.60 -2.18 -5.45
C ALA A 188 15.47 -2.07 -6.50
N LEU A 189 14.24 -1.81 -6.06
CA LEU A 189 13.10 -1.60 -6.97
C LEU A 189 13.02 -0.16 -7.52
N ASP A 190 13.61 0.80 -6.84
CA ASP A 190 13.66 2.20 -7.29
C ASP A 190 14.98 2.85 -6.85
N PRO A 191 16.11 2.47 -7.45
CA PRO A 191 17.42 2.99 -7.08
C PRO A 191 17.56 4.49 -7.39
N GLY A 192 16.87 4.99 -8.41
CA GLY A 192 16.85 6.41 -8.74
C GLY A 192 16.28 7.30 -7.64
N ALA A 193 15.35 6.78 -6.83
CA ALA A 193 14.77 7.52 -5.71
C ALA A 193 15.77 7.87 -4.59
N VAL A 194 16.93 7.23 -4.56
CA VAL A 194 18.03 7.51 -3.63
C VAL A 194 19.29 8.06 -4.33
N GLY A 195 19.13 8.49 -5.60
CA GLY A 195 20.24 9.07 -6.38
C GLY A 195 21.28 8.06 -6.87
N ILE A 196 20.95 6.77 -6.89
CA ILE A 196 21.82 5.74 -7.48
C ILE A 196 21.52 5.69 -8.97
N ALA A 197 22.44 6.20 -9.80
CA ALA A 197 22.35 6.05 -11.25
C ALA A 197 22.42 4.55 -11.59
N THR A 198 21.38 4.01 -12.20
CA THR A 198 21.42 2.66 -12.75
C THR A 198 22.23 2.68 -14.04
N ALA A 199 23.24 1.83 -14.14
CA ALA A 199 24.06 1.66 -15.34
C ALA A 199 23.28 1.02 -16.53
N GLY A 200 21.99 1.27 -16.59
CA GLY A 200 21.02 0.81 -17.58
C GLY A 200 20.17 1.96 -18.13
N GLY A 201 20.66 3.20 -17.99
CA GLY A 201 20.06 4.34 -18.66
C GLY A 201 19.98 4.03 -20.15
N SER A 202 18.76 4.06 -20.67
CA SER A 202 18.52 4.02 -22.11
C SER A 202 19.47 5.06 -22.71
N SER A 203 20.55 4.61 -23.36
CA SER A 203 21.34 5.49 -24.22
C SER A 203 20.34 5.97 -25.28
N THR A 204 19.78 7.16 -25.06
CA THR A 204 19.15 7.90 -26.14
C THR A 204 20.18 7.89 -27.26
N ALA A 205 19.89 7.16 -28.35
CA ALA A 205 20.73 7.19 -29.53
C ALA A 205 21.06 8.65 -29.78
N ALA A 206 22.34 8.98 -29.93
CA ALA A 206 22.81 10.35 -29.99
C ALA A 206 22.23 11.01 -31.26
N VAL A 207 21.00 11.48 -31.13
CA VAL A 207 20.36 12.32 -32.17
C VAL A 207 20.91 13.70 -31.98
N ALA A 208 21.31 14.34 -33.11
CA ALA A 208 21.80 15.70 -33.08
C ALA A 208 20.70 16.63 -32.56
N ALA A 209 21.05 17.48 -31.59
CA ALA A 209 20.14 18.48 -31.07
C ALA A 209 19.68 19.40 -32.20
N THR A 210 18.38 19.62 -32.35
CA THR A 210 17.81 20.60 -33.32
C THR A 210 18.05 22.05 -32.87
N GLY A 211 18.28 22.25 -31.56
CA GLY A 211 18.33 23.56 -30.92
C GLY A 211 16.95 24.15 -30.61
N ASN A 212 15.88 23.44 -30.92
CA ASN A 212 14.52 23.82 -30.54
C ASN A 212 14.12 23.26 -29.20
N THR A 213 13.13 23.88 -28.55
CA THR A 213 12.54 23.44 -27.30
C THR A 213 11.04 23.20 -27.49
N THR A 214 10.61 21.97 -27.20
CA THR A 214 9.19 21.61 -27.10
C THR A 214 8.76 21.74 -25.63
N ARG A 215 7.70 22.52 -25.35
CA ARG A 215 7.17 22.72 -24.01
C ARG A 215 5.75 22.17 -23.93
N VAL A 216 5.49 21.37 -22.89
CA VAL A 216 4.21 20.71 -22.70
C VAL A 216 3.78 20.81 -21.24
N GLU A 217 2.52 21.12 -21.00
CA GLU A 217 1.91 21.01 -19.66
C GLU A 217 1.34 19.61 -19.48
N ILE A 218 1.70 18.98 -18.36
CA ILE A 218 1.18 17.67 -17.93
C ILE A 218 0.50 17.84 -16.58
N THR A 219 -0.78 17.51 -16.54
CA THR A 219 -1.59 17.52 -15.32
C THR A 219 -1.89 16.11 -14.85
N VAL A 220 -2.49 15.97 -13.66
CA VAL A 220 -2.90 14.69 -13.08
C VAL A 220 -4.42 14.67 -12.92
N GLU A 221 -5.07 13.63 -13.45
CA GLU A 221 -6.48 13.35 -13.20
C GLU A 221 -6.62 11.94 -12.60
N GLY A 222 -6.91 11.84 -11.30
CA GLY A 222 -6.90 10.59 -10.57
C GLY A 222 -5.53 9.90 -10.63
N MET A 223 -5.43 8.75 -11.29
CA MET A 223 -4.18 7.98 -11.47
C MET A 223 -3.60 8.08 -12.89
N PHE A 224 -3.89 9.16 -13.62
CA PHE A 224 -3.44 9.32 -14.99
C PHE A 224 -2.79 10.68 -15.22
N TYR A 225 -1.79 10.72 -16.10
CA TYR A 225 -1.28 11.96 -16.65
C TYR A 225 -2.16 12.43 -17.81
N VAL A 226 -2.38 13.73 -17.91
CA VAL A 226 -3.16 14.36 -18.97
C VAL A 226 -2.34 15.49 -19.62
N PRO A 227 -2.04 15.37 -20.93
CA PRO A 227 -2.22 14.19 -21.77
C PRO A 227 -1.33 13.01 -21.34
N ASN A 228 -1.76 11.78 -21.63
CA ASN A 228 -0.98 10.57 -21.37
C ASN A 228 -0.02 10.20 -22.54
N ARG A 229 -0.04 10.97 -23.61
CA ARG A 229 0.83 10.83 -24.78
C ARG A 229 1.22 12.21 -25.31
N VAL A 230 2.50 12.37 -25.59
CA VAL A 230 3.10 13.60 -26.12
C VAL A 230 3.99 13.26 -27.30
N GLU A 231 3.85 14.01 -28.39
CA GLU A 231 4.72 13.91 -29.56
C GLU A 231 5.76 15.04 -29.53
N VAL A 232 7.05 14.66 -29.64
CA VAL A 232 8.18 15.56 -29.58
C VAL A 232 9.04 15.33 -30.82
N PRO A 233 9.37 16.38 -31.63
CA PRO A 233 10.31 16.23 -32.73
C PRO A 233 11.66 15.67 -32.20
N ALA A 234 12.17 14.64 -32.88
CA ALA A 234 13.42 14.02 -32.47
C ALA A 234 14.58 15.04 -32.57
N GLY A 235 15.31 15.16 -31.47
CA GLY A 235 16.39 16.15 -31.30
C GLY A 235 15.97 17.45 -30.62
N ASP A 236 14.69 17.66 -30.35
CA ASP A 236 14.23 18.79 -29.54
C ASP A 236 14.48 18.54 -28.04
N GLN A 237 14.73 19.64 -27.32
CA GLN A 237 14.72 19.63 -25.85
C GLN A 237 13.27 19.64 -25.37
N LEU A 238 12.89 18.71 -24.49
CA LEU A 238 11.57 18.66 -23.90
C LEU A 238 11.57 19.30 -22.51
N ILE A 239 10.73 20.31 -22.34
CA ILE A 239 10.42 20.93 -21.05
C ILE A 239 8.98 20.58 -20.67
N ILE A 240 8.78 19.98 -19.51
CA ILE A 240 7.46 19.59 -19.01
C ILE A 240 7.09 20.49 -17.83
N ASP A 241 6.01 21.21 -17.97
CA ASP A 241 5.37 21.93 -16.87
C ASP A 241 4.42 20.93 -16.17
N PHE A 242 4.94 20.24 -15.15
CA PHE A 242 4.18 19.21 -14.43
C PHE A 242 3.39 19.84 -13.29
N VAL A 243 2.06 19.70 -13.32
CA VAL A 243 1.13 20.22 -12.31
C VAL A 243 0.36 19.07 -11.68
N ASN A 244 0.46 18.91 -10.38
CA ASN A 244 -0.34 17.91 -9.67
C ASN A 244 -1.74 18.47 -9.35
N THR A 245 -2.71 18.20 -10.21
CA THR A 245 -4.12 18.55 -10.04
C THR A 245 -4.93 17.42 -9.37
N GLY A 246 -4.28 16.30 -9.03
CA GLY A 246 -4.90 15.17 -8.33
C GLY A 246 -5.00 15.38 -6.82
N ASP A 247 -5.59 14.40 -6.13
CA ASP A 247 -5.81 14.42 -4.69
C ASP A 247 -4.65 13.77 -3.90
N ASP A 248 -3.77 13.04 -4.58
CA ASP A 248 -2.65 12.31 -3.99
C ASP A 248 -1.29 12.91 -4.37
N VAL A 249 -0.23 12.42 -3.73
CA VAL A 249 1.15 12.83 -4.04
C VAL A 249 1.65 12.08 -5.27
N HIS A 250 2.15 12.81 -6.27
CA HIS A 250 2.68 12.26 -7.51
C HIS A 250 4.06 12.82 -7.85
N ASP A 251 4.81 12.10 -8.69
CA ASP A 251 6.03 12.58 -9.34
C ASP A 251 6.04 12.14 -10.81
N LEU A 252 6.92 12.70 -11.60
CA LEU A 252 7.12 12.34 -13.00
C LEU A 252 8.58 11.97 -13.23
N VAL A 253 8.82 10.74 -13.69
CA VAL A 253 10.14 10.21 -14.06
C VAL A 253 10.20 10.07 -15.57
N VAL A 254 11.17 10.70 -16.20
CA VAL A 254 11.43 10.63 -17.63
C VAL A 254 12.88 10.19 -17.85
N GLY A 255 13.09 8.93 -18.25
CA GLY A 255 14.45 8.38 -18.35
C GLY A 255 15.20 8.51 -17.02
N ASP A 256 16.30 9.28 -17.04
CA ASP A 256 17.16 9.48 -15.86
C ASP A 256 16.79 10.72 -15.03
N VAL A 257 15.85 11.54 -15.49
CA VAL A 257 15.41 12.75 -14.79
C VAL A 257 14.09 12.55 -14.08
N ARG A 258 13.90 13.28 -12.99
CA ARG A 258 12.74 13.13 -12.12
C ARG A 258 12.33 14.47 -11.52
N SER A 259 11.01 14.71 -11.43
CA SER A 259 10.47 15.78 -10.60
C SER A 259 10.58 15.44 -9.11
N PRO A 260 10.57 16.41 -8.19
CA PRO A 260 10.24 16.15 -6.81
C PRO A 260 8.83 15.55 -6.71
N ARG A 261 8.50 14.97 -5.55
CA ARG A 261 7.13 14.58 -5.23
C ARG A 261 6.31 15.83 -4.97
N LEU A 262 5.27 15.99 -5.75
CA LEU A 262 4.36 17.13 -5.67
C LEU A 262 3.13 16.75 -4.87
N SER A 263 2.77 17.58 -3.91
CA SER A 263 1.48 17.52 -3.23
C SER A 263 0.37 18.06 -4.14
N PRO A 264 -0.91 17.78 -3.85
CA PRO A 264 -2.02 18.40 -4.55
C PRO A 264 -1.88 19.92 -4.68
N GLY A 265 -1.98 20.44 -5.89
CA GLY A 265 -1.83 21.86 -6.22
C GLY A 265 -0.40 22.34 -6.49
N ASP A 266 0.61 21.51 -6.21
CA ASP A 266 2.02 21.88 -6.51
C ASP A 266 2.34 21.73 -8.00
N SER A 267 3.36 22.46 -8.47
CA SER A 267 3.86 22.35 -9.83
C SER A 267 5.39 22.36 -9.87
N PHE A 268 5.95 21.79 -10.95
CA PHE A 268 7.40 21.74 -11.17
C PHE A 268 7.73 21.73 -12.66
N GLU A 269 8.69 22.55 -13.07
CA GLU A 269 9.23 22.53 -14.42
C GLU A 269 10.34 21.46 -14.51
N LEU A 270 10.11 20.42 -15.31
CA LEU A 270 11.05 19.33 -15.53
C LEU A 270 11.71 19.46 -16.89
N ASP A 271 13.03 19.64 -16.91
CA ASP A 271 13.83 19.52 -18.11
C ASP A 271 14.14 18.03 -18.37
N ALA A 272 13.44 17.46 -19.35
CA ALA A 272 13.60 16.06 -19.75
C ALA A 272 14.79 15.84 -20.71
N GLY A 273 15.49 16.91 -21.08
CA GLY A 273 16.63 16.85 -22.02
C GLY A 273 16.21 16.65 -23.47
N ILE A 274 17.16 16.19 -24.30
CA ILE A 274 16.94 16.00 -25.75
C ILE A 274 16.26 14.65 -25.97
N ILE A 275 15.10 14.65 -26.62
CA ILE A 275 14.34 13.45 -26.93
C ILE A 275 14.80 12.91 -28.29
N GLY A 276 15.49 11.77 -28.28
CA GLY A 276 16.02 11.12 -29.49
C GLY A 276 15.28 9.86 -29.91
N ALA A 277 14.50 9.27 -28.99
CA ALA A 277 13.73 8.05 -29.19
C ALA A 277 12.50 8.08 -28.28
N ASP A 278 11.57 7.17 -28.49
CA ASP A 278 10.40 6.99 -27.65
C ASP A 278 10.81 6.68 -26.21
N VAL A 279 10.16 7.32 -25.24
CA VAL A 279 10.44 7.17 -23.81
C VAL A 279 9.11 7.04 -23.06
N GLU A 280 8.95 5.98 -22.28
CA GLU A 280 7.88 5.89 -21.29
C GLU A 280 8.28 6.65 -20.02
N ALA A 281 7.51 7.66 -19.68
CA ALA A 281 7.57 8.34 -18.39
C ALA A 281 6.54 7.73 -17.43
N TYR A 282 6.78 7.81 -16.12
CA TYR A 282 5.90 7.17 -15.12
C TYR A 282 5.97 7.83 -13.75
N CYS A 283 4.96 7.56 -12.91
CA CYS A 283 4.99 7.92 -11.50
C CYS A 283 5.73 6.84 -10.69
N SER A 284 6.70 7.26 -9.87
CA SER A 284 7.49 6.34 -9.04
C SER A 284 6.88 6.04 -7.68
N VAL A 285 5.74 6.64 -7.35
CA VAL A 285 5.00 6.27 -6.14
C VAL A 285 4.58 4.80 -6.24
N ALA A 286 4.80 4.04 -5.15
CA ALA A 286 4.58 2.60 -5.15
C ALA A 286 3.14 2.24 -5.55
N GLY A 287 2.99 1.44 -6.60
CA GLY A 287 1.71 1.00 -7.14
C GLY A 287 1.16 1.87 -8.28
N HIS A 288 1.54 3.15 -8.41
CA HIS A 288 0.94 4.05 -9.38
C HIS A 288 1.23 3.66 -10.83
N ARG A 289 2.49 3.30 -11.15
CA ARG A 289 2.86 2.80 -12.49
C ARG A 289 2.08 1.53 -12.84
N GLN A 290 1.89 0.61 -11.88
CA GLN A 290 1.13 -0.64 -12.09
C GLN A 290 -0.37 -0.39 -12.27
N MET A 291 -0.89 0.74 -11.79
CA MET A 291 -2.26 1.19 -12.02
C MET A 291 -2.43 1.98 -13.32
N GLY A 292 -1.35 2.11 -14.12
CA GLY A 292 -1.39 2.78 -15.42
C GLY A 292 -0.98 4.25 -15.42
N MET A 293 -0.35 4.75 -14.32
CA MET A 293 0.15 6.13 -14.29
C MET A 293 1.45 6.26 -15.07
N THR A 294 1.31 6.26 -16.39
CA THR A 294 2.37 6.38 -17.39
C THR A 294 2.08 7.50 -18.38
N LEU A 295 3.12 8.01 -19.03
CA LEU A 295 3.07 9.00 -20.09
C LEU A 295 3.98 8.56 -21.21
N ASP A 296 3.44 8.40 -22.41
CA ASP A 296 4.21 8.06 -23.61
C ASP A 296 4.76 9.33 -24.29
N ILE A 297 6.07 9.43 -24.34
CA ILE A 297 6.78 10.48 -25.08
C ILE A 297 7.28 9.87 -26.38
N VAL A 298 6.71 10.27 -27.50
CA VAL A 298 6.99 9.73 -28.83
C VAL A 298 7.88 10.69 -29.61
N ALA A 299 9.04 10.21 -30.05
CA ALA A 299 9.98 10.95 -30.85
C ALA A 299 9.57 10.97 -32.34
N VAL A 300 9.03 12.06 -32.83
CA VAL A 300 8.61 12.19 -34.24
C VAL A 300 9.81 12.44 -35.11
N GLY A 301 10.03 11.57 -36.12
CA GLY A 301 11.18 11.67 -37.06
C GLY A 301 12.49 11.07 -36.55
N GLY A 302 12.49 10.45 -35.37
CA GLY A 302 13.61 9.68 -34.82
C GLY A 302 13.61 8.22 -35.29
N ALA A 303 14.67 7.47 -34.93
CA ALA A 303 14.68 6.03 -35.11
C ALA A 303 13.70 5.41 -34.09
N ALA A 304 12.72 4.65 -34.56
CA ALA A 304 11.84 3.90 -33.69
C ALA A 304 12.67 2.98 -32.79
N ALA A 305 12.54 3.10 -31.48
CA ALA A 305 13.12 2.15 -30.54
C ALA A 305 12.41 0.81 -30.74
N GLU A 306 13.19 -0.28 -30.85
CA GLU A 306 12.62 -1.62 -30.78
C GLU A 306 11.86 -1.75 -29.44
N PRO A 307 10.63 -2.27 -29.43
CA PRO A 307 9.81 -2.38 -28.22
C PRO A 307 10.49 -3.35 -27.25
N GLY A 308 11.16 -2.80 -26.25
CA GLY A 308 11.66 -3.57 -25.13
C GLY A 308 10.47 -4.17 -24.35
N HIS A 309 10.36 -5.49 -24.37
CA HIS A 309 9.37 -6.26 -23.62
C HIS A 309 9.59 -6.14 -22.12
N HIS A 310 9.06 -5.11 -21.47
CA HIS A 310 8.92 -5.08 -20.01
C HIS A 310 7.77 -4.15 -19.61
N GLY A 311 6.59 -4.66 -19.67
CA GLY A 311 5.38 -4.07 -19.14
C GLY A 311 4.22 -4.86 -19.73
N ALA A 312 3.26 -5.23 -18.91
CA ALA A 312 1.99 -5.69 -19.45
C ALA A 312 1.54 -4.61 -20.44
N ALA A 313 1.37 -5.01 -21.70
CA ALA A 313 0.88 -4.13 -22.74
C ALA A 313 -0.32 -3.35 -22.18
N ALA A 314 -0.25 -2.03 -22.28
CA ALA A 314 -1.47 -1.24 -22.16
C ALA A 314 -2.48 -1.90 -23.13
N PRO A 315 -3.71 -2.19 -22.69
CA PRO A 315 -4.68 -2.81 -23.57
C PRO A 315 -4.72 -1.99 -24.83
N ASP A 316 -4.53 -2.65 -25.98
CA ASP A 316 -4.55 -2.01 -27.29
C ASP A 316 -5.71 -1.01 -27.31
N LEU A 317 -5.39 0.27 -27.44
CA LEU A 317 -6.42 1.29 -27.69
C LEU A 317 -7.03 0.90 -29.03
N ILE A 318 -8.17 0.24 -28.96
CA ILE A 318 -8.91 -0.10 -30.17
C ILE A 318 -9.19 1.24 -30.87
N PRO A 319 -8.77 1.41 -32.13
CA PRO A 319 -9.09 2.63 -32.87
C PRO A 319 -10.60 2.87 -32.77
N ALA A 320 -11.00 4.12 -32.51
CA ALA A 320 -12.40 4.48 -32.37
C ALA A 320 -13.21 3.75 -33.44
N VAL A 321 -14.13 2.87 -33.00
CA VAL A 321 -15.03 2.19 -33.91
C VAL A 321 -16.02 3.23 -34.39
N PRO A 322 -16.00 3.63 -35.67
CA PRO A 322 -16.74 4.84 -36.13
C PRO A 322 -18.26 4.76 -35.95
N ASP A 323 -18.79 3.56 -35.73
CA ASP A 323 -20.23 3.29 -35.67
C ASP A 323 -20.71 2.69 -34.31
N ALA A 324 -19.87 2.77 -33.26
CA ALA A 324 -20.33 2.38 -31.94
C ALA A 324 -21.28 3.50 -31.44
N GLU A 325 -22.58 3.22 -31.41
CA GLU A 325 -23.54 4.06 -30.71
C GLU A 325 -23.08 4.17 -29.25
N LEU A 326 -22.95 5.43 -28.77
CA LEU A 326 -22.76 5.70 -27.36
C LEU A 326 -23.83 4.92 -26.60
N THR A 327 -23.45 3.96 -25.77
CA THR A 327 -24.41 3.29 -24.90
C THR A 327 -24.96 4.35 -23.98
N ASP A 328 -26.23 4.68 -24.19
CA ASP A 328 -26.94 5.66 -23.40
C ASP A 328 -26.81 5.31 -21.91
N TYR A 329 -26.78 6.35 -21.08
CA TYR A 329 -26.83 6.22 -19.63
C TYR A 329 -27.91 5.24 -19.19
N VAL A 330 -27.64 4.47 -18.15
CA VAL A 330 -28.65 3.59 -17.55
C VAL A 330 -29.79 4.45 -16.99
N ASP A 331 -31.01 4.25 -17.51
CA ASP A 331 -32.18 4.97 -17.01
C ASP A 331 -32.33 4.66 -15.50
N PRO A 332 -32.30 5.68 -14.63
CA PRO A 332 -32.47 5.48 -13.20
C PRO A 332 -33.88 5.02 -12.81
N VAL A 333 -34.84 5.12 -13.73
CA VAL A 333 -36.23 4.69 -13.50
C VAL A 333 -36.32 3.18 -13.66
N LEU A 334 -36.53 2.47 -12.56
CA LEU A 334 -36.72 1.03 -12.60
C LEU A 334 -38.01 0.68 -13.32
N PRO A 335 -38.01 -0.36 -14.20
CA PRO A 335 -39.26 -0.80 -14.85
C PRO A 335 -40.25 -1.29 -13.79
N PRO A 336 -41.59 -1.16 -14.04
CA PRO A 336 -42.57 -1.62 -13.10
C PRO A 336 -42.45 -3.12 -12.86
N LEU A 337 -42.61 -3.53 -11.58
CA LEU A 337 -42.59 -4.95 -11.21
C LEU A 337 -43.81 -5.68 -11.78
N THR A 338 -43.58 -6.82 -12.44
CA THR A 338 -44.61 -7.77 -12.84
C THR A 338 -45.19 -8.49 -11.60
N ASP A 339 -46.35 -9.18 -11.79
CA ASP A 339 -46.96 -9.95 -10.69
C ASP A 339 -46.30 -11.31 -10.45
N GLU A 340 -45.26 -11.64 -11.18
CA GLU A 340 -44.47 -12.85 -10.98
C GLU A 340 -43.73 -12.79 -9.64
N THR A 341 -43.76 -13.91 -8.91
CA THR A 341 -43.00 -14.10 -7.65
C THR A 341 -41.68 -14.78 -7.85
N VAL A 342 -41.42 -15.33 -9.04
CA VAL A 342 -40.10 -15.91 -9.42
C VAL A 342 -39.54 -15.07 -10.55
N ARG A 343 -38.44 -14.37 -10.25
CA ARG A 343 -37.78 -13.46 -11.18
C ARG A 343 -36.53 -14.12 -11.76
N ARG A 344 -36.59 -14.43 -13.06
CA ARG A 344 -35.50 -15.09 -13.77
C ARG A 344 -34.64 -14.07 -14.47
N HIS A 345 -33.34 -14.04 -14.10
CA HIS A 345 -32.37 -13.17 -14.73
C HIS A 345 -31.24 -13.99 -15.32
N ARG A 346 -30.96 -13.74 -16.59
CA ARG A 346 -29.76 -14.27 -17.25
C ARG A 346 -28.75 -13.14 -17.35
N ILE A 347 -27.60 -13.32 -16.72
CA ILE A 347 -26.47 -12.38 -16.74
C ILE A 347 -25.35 -13.03 -17.53
N VAL A 348 -24.96 -12.38 -18.62
CA VAL A 348 -23.87 -12.85 -19.49
C VAL A 348 -22.69 -11.93 -19.27
N VAL A 349 -21.55 -12.51 -18.89
CA VAL A 349 -20.26 -11.81 -18.80
C VAL A 349 -19.61 -11.86 -20.16
N THR A 350 -19.34 -10.71 -20.75
CA THR A 350 -18.63 -10.57 -22.04
C THR A 350 -17.70 -9.39 -22.00
N GLU A 351 -16.68 -9.40 -22.85
CA GLU A 351 -15.82 -8.24 -23.09
C GLU A 351 -16.38 -7.44 -24.25
N VAL A 352 -16.64 -6.15 -24.00
CA VAL A 352 -17.06 -5.22 -25.06
C VAL A 352 -16.22 -3.94 -24.99
N PRO A 353 -15.91 -3.33 -26.13
CA PRO A 353 -15.33 -1.99 -26.16
C PRO A 353 -16.37 -0.99 -25.68
N LEU A 354 -16.05 -0.25 -24.61
CA LEU A 354 -16.90 0.83 -24.10
C LEU A 354 -16.14 2.15 -24.17
N GLU A 355 -16.81 3.22 -24.52
CA GLU A 355 -16.27 4.56 -24.39
C GLU A 355 -16.27 4.94 -22.91
N VAL A 356 -15.10 5.10 -22.34
CA VAL A 356 -14.90 5.41 -20.91
C VAL A 356 -14.66 6.90 -20.63
N ALA A 357 -14.33 7.64 -21.69
CA ALA A 357 -14.25 9.09 -21.74
C ALA A 357 -14.40 9.54 -23.21
N PRO A 358 -14.73 10.80 -23.50
CA PRO A 358 -14.90 11.28 -24.88
C PRO A 358 -13.73 10.90 -25.77
N GLY A 359 -13.97 10.05 -26.77
CA GLY A 359 -12.97 9.53 -27.72
C GLY A 359 -12.05 8.43 -27.16
N LEU A 360 -12.19 8.01 -25.90
CA LEU A 360 -11.37 6.97 -25.27
C LEU A 360 -12.18 5.67 -25.10
N TRP A 361 -11.78 4.64 -25.81
CA TRP A 361 -12.41 3.32 -25.80
C TRP A 361 -11.54 2.33 -25.06
N GLN A 362 -12.16 1.48 -24.22
CA GLN A 362 -11.49 0.38 -23.53
C GLN A 362 -12.32 -0.89 -23.61
N THR A 363 -11.69 -2.03 -23.83
CA THR A 363 -12.33 -3.33 -23.66
C THR A 363 -12.58 -3.55 -22.16
N ARG A 364 -13.84 -3.68 -21.78
CA ARG A 364 -14.28 -3.89 -20.41
C ARG A 364 -15.06 -5.16 -20.26
N TRP A 365 -14.91 -5.82 -19.14
CA TRP A 365 -15.81 -6.85 -18.71
C TRP A 365 -17.16 -6.22 -18.35
N THR A 366 -18.20 -6.77 -18.94
CA THR A 366 -19.53 -6.23 -18.81
C THR A 366 -20.52 -7.33 -18.41
N PHE A 367 -21.65 -6.91 -17.90
CA PHE A 367 -22.79 -7.77 -17.61
C PHE A 367 -23.90 -7.42 -18.59
N ASN A 368 -24.20 -8.33 -19.54
CA ASN A 368 -25.14 -8.10 -20.64
C ASN A 368 -24.78 -6.91 -21.57
N GLY A 369 -23.48 -6.62 -21.71
CA GLY A 369 -22.98 -5.52 -22.53
C GLY A 369 -22.87 -4.16 -21.83
N GLU A 370 -23.26 -4.06 -20.56
CA GLU A 370 -23.25 -2.83 -19.77
C GLU A 370 -22.20 -2.88 -18.66
N SER A 371 -21.53 -1.76 -18.38
CA SER A 371 -20.44 -1.70 -17.38
C SER A 371 -20.94 -1.89 -15.94
N VAL A 372 -22.16 -1.46 -15.65
CA VAL A 372 -22.75 -1.52 -14.31
C VAL A 372 -23.61 -2.78 -14.12
N GLY A 373 -24.01 -3.41 -15.21
CA GLY A 373 -24.91 -4.55 -15.21
C GLY A 373 -26.37 -4.20 -14.84
N PRO A 374 -27.29 -5.17 -14.97
CA PRO A 374 -28.72 -4.92 -14.75
C PRO A 374 -29.04 -4.73 -13.27
N THR A 375 -29.90 -3.75 -12.96
CA THR A 375 -30.45 -3.59 -11.62
C THR A 375 -31.49 -4.64 -11.34
N LEU A 376 -31.28 -5.46 -10.32
CA LEU A 376 -32.25 -6.48 -9.87
C LEU A 376 -33.13 -5.89 -8.78
N HIS A 377 -34.45 -5.88 -9.01
CA HIS A 377 -35.41 -5.42 -8.01
C HIS A 377 -36.60 -6.37 -7.90
N GLY A 378 -37.19 -6.44 -6.73
CA GLY A 378 -38.32 -7.32 -6.41
C GLY A 378 -39.07 -6.92 -5.14
N ARG A 379 -40.14 -7.62 -4.83
CA ARG A 379 -40.89 -7.47 -3.58
C ARG A 379 -40.37 -8.42 -2.52
N VAL A 380 -40.60 -8.12 -1.28
CA VAL A 380 -40.29 -9.03 -0.17
C VAL A 380 -41.05 -10.33 -0.36
N GLY A 381 -40.35 -11.45 -0.43
CA GLY A 381 -40.89 -12.78 -0.68
C GLY A 381 -40.73 -13.26 -2.13
N ASP A 382 -40.29 -12.43 -3.07
CA ASP A 382 -39.92 -12.88 -4.41
C ASP A 382 -38.65 -13.74 -4.38
N VAL A 383 -38.60 -14.70 -5.30
CA VAL A 383 -37.42 -15.57 -5.50
C VAL A 383 -36.69 -15.12 -6.76
N PHE A 384 -35.40 -14.85 -6.64
CA PHE A 384 -34.52 -14.57 -7.78
C PHE A 384 -33.83 -15.84 -8.24
N GLU A 385 -34.10 -16.25 -9.47
CA GLU A 385 -33.34 -17.30 -10.18
C GLU A 385 -32.34 -16.62 -11.13
N ILE A 386 -31.04 -16.63 -10.76
CA ILE A 386 -30.00 -15.98 -11.54
C ILE A 386 -29.18 -17.04 -12.27
N THR A 387 -29.15 -16.95 -13.60
CA THR A 387 -28.26 -17.76 -14.44
C THR A 387 -27.08 -16.86 -14.86
N LEU A 388 -25.90 -17.14 -14.34
CA LEU A 388 -24.67 -16.48 -14.77
C LEU A 388 -24.01 -17.31 -15.88
N VAL A 389 -23.73 -16.68 -17.01
CA VAL A 389 -23.01 -17.26 -18.14
C VAL A 389 -21.72 -16.49 -18.33
N ASN A 390 -20.59 -17.17 -18.27
CA ASN A 390 -19.30 -16.57 -18.60
C ASN A 390 -18.99 -16.86 -20.06
N ASP A 391 -19.06 -15.83 -20.88
CA ASP A 391 -18.79 -15.85 -22.34
C ASP A 391 -17.55 -14.99 -22.64
N GLY A 392 -16.79 -14.63 -21.60
CA GLY A 392 -15.54 -13.90 -21.70
C GLY A 392 -14.40 -14.79 -22.21
N THR A 393 -13.47 -14.17 -22.92
CA THR A 393 -12.32 -14.85 -23.56
C THR A 393 -11.03 -14.72 -22.76
N ILE A 394 -11.00 -13.90 -21.72
CA ILE A 394 -9.84 -13.62 -20.86
C ILE A 394 -10.03 -14.19 -19.46
#